data_db042a7e3868a4833ac7286210da4d05
#
_entry.id   db042a7e3868a4833ac7286210da4d05
#
_cell.length_a   1.000
_cell.length_b   1.000
_cell.length_c   1.000
_cell.angle_alpha   90.00
_cell.angle_beta   90.00
_cell.angle_gamma   90.00
#
_symmetry.space_group_name_H-M   'P 1'
#
loop_
_entity.id
_entity.type
_entity.pdbx_description
1 polymer ?
#
loop_
_entity_poly.entity_id
_entity_poly.type
_entity_poly.pdbx_seq_one_letter_code
_entity_poly.pdbx_strand_id
1 'polypeptide(L)'
;DDEKIKNDVNEALKTVGLIGFENRKIQELSGGQQQRVALARSLAKKAKILLLDEPLVNLDYKLREQLREEFKRIFSEGFAEDTILIYSTTDPQEVMELNGEVIVLDEGKVLQTGPAKQIFENPKNLKVAEISNDPPMNIINGLKTNEKINVEGMSINLPKNLIKLENQNYSFGIRASEIKLSDSGD
;
A
#
# COMPACT_ATOMS: atom_id res chain seq x y z
N ASP A 1 1.77 23.62 -31.77
CA ASP A 1 1.00 22.80 -30.84
C ASP A 1 1.16 21.31 -31.05
N ASP A 2 1.29 20.80 -32.30
CA ASP A 2 1.46 19.37 -32.57
C ASP A 2 2.76 18.79 -32.02
N GLU A 3 3.83 19.55 -31.96
CA GLU A 3 5.14 19.13 -31.46
C GLU A 3 5.09 18.99 -29.92
N LYS A 4 4.39 19.86 -29.24
CA LYS A 4 4.15 19.77 -27.79
C LYS A 4 3.34 18.54 -27.44
N ILE A 5 2.27 18.26 -28.20
CA ILE A 5 1.44 17.07 -27.99
C ILE A 5 2.28 15.80 -28.18
N LYS A 6 3.11 15.73 -29.22
CA LYS A 6 4.03 14.60 -29.43
C LYS A 6 4.99 14.41 -28.28
N ASN A 7 5.56 15.48 -27.75
CA ASN A 7 6.48 15.41 -26.62
C ASN A 7 5.77 14.92 -25.35
N ASP A 8 4.58 15.45 -25.02
CA ASP A 8 3.79 15.02 -23.87
C ASP A 8 3.38 13.54 -23.97
N VAL A 9 3.03 13.06 -25.17
CA VAL A 9 2.72 11.65 -25.42
C VAL A 9 3.97 10.77 -25.26
N ASN A 10 5.10 11.18 -25.82
CA ASN A 10 6.35 10.42 -25.71
C ASN A 10 6.82 10.33 -24.25
N GLU A 11 6.75 11.41 -23.48
CA GLU A 11 7.07 11.38 -22.05
C GLU A 11 6.14 10.41 -21.30
N ALA A 12 4.83 10.49 -21.53
CA ALA A 12 3.87 9.59 -20.89
C ALA A 12 4.13 8.12 -21.26
N LEU A 13 4.41 7.80 -22.52
CA LEU A 13 4.75 6.44 -22.96
C LEU A 13 6.09 5.96 -22.38
N LYS A 14 7.07 6.85 -22.27
CA LYS A 14 8.35 6.55 -21.61
C LYS A 14 8.13 6.18 -20.14
N THR A 15 7.35 6.96 -19.41
CA THR A 15 7.03 6.73 -18.01
C THR A 15 6.44 5.34 -17.76
N VAL A 16 5.58 4.86 -18.65
CA VAL A 16 4.96 3.53 -18.53
C VAL A 16 5.73 2.42 -19.27
N GLY A 17 6.95 2.67 -19.75
CA GLY A 17 7.79 1.68 -20.42
C GLY A 17 7.26 1.20 -21.77
N LEU A 18 6.59 2.08 -22.53
CA LEU A 18 6.03 1.80 -23.86
C LEU A 18 6.66 2.65 -24.98
N ILE A 19 7.96 2.95 -24.89
CA ILE A 19 8.70 3.63 -25.96
C ILE A 19 8.63 2.76 -27.23
N GLY A 20 8.35 3.38 -28.39
CA GLY A 20 8.24 2.69 -29.68
C GLY A 20 6.85 2.09 -29.95
N PHE A 21 5.87 2.38 -29.09
CA PHE A 21 4.49 1.92 -29.27
C PHE A 21 3.54 3.01 -29.77
N GLU A 22 4.05 4.18 -30.11
CA GLU A 22 3.29 5.40 -30.44
C GLU A 22 2.29 5.18 -31.58
N ASN A 23 2.64 4.32 -32.55
CA ASN A 23 1.84 4.05 -33.74
C ASN A 23 1.09 2.72 -33.70
N ARG A 24 1.14 1.97 -32.59
CA ARG A 24 0.43 0.68 -32.47
C ARG A 24 -1.03 0.90 -32.15
N LYS A 25 -1.88 0.09 -32.75
CA LYS A 25 -3.30 0.06 -32.42
C LYS A 25 -3.51 -0.65 -31.08
N ILE A 26 -4.52 -0.21 -30.32
CA ILE A 26 -4.83 -0.79 -28.99
C ILE A 26 -5.08 -2.30 -29.07
N GLN A 27 -5.69 -2.78 -30.16
CA GLN A 27 -5.97 -4.21 -30.38
C GLN A 27 -4.71 -5.07 -30.59
N GLU A 28 -3.58 -4.46 -30.90
CA GLU A 28 -2.29 -5.13 -31.09
C GLU A 28 -1.51 -5.26 -29.78
N LEU A 29 -2.04 -4.71 -28.68
CA LEU A 29 -1.41 -4.65 -27.38
C LEU A 29 -1.93 -5.77 -26.47
N SER A 30 -1.03 -6.35 -25.65
CA SER A 30 -1.44 -7.24 -24.56
C SER A 30 -2.28 -6.48 -23.51
N GLY A 31 -3.03 -7.19 -22.67
CA GLY A 31 -3.86 -6.58 -21.61
C GLY A 31 -3.05 -5.66 -20.70
N GLY A 32 -1.87 -6.08 -20.25
CA GLY A 32 -0.98 -5.24 -19.44
C GLY A 32 -0.44 -4.01 -20.19
N GLN A 33 -0.21 -4.11 -21.51
CA GLN A 33 0.17 -2.96 -22.32
C GLN A 33 -1.00 -1.98 -22.49
N GLN A 34 -2.24 -2.48 -22.65
CA GLN A 34 -3.43 -1.64 -22.73
C GLN A 34 -3.65 -0.87 -21.41
N GLN A 35 -3.46 -1.53 -20.27
CA GLN A 35 -3.54 -0.89 -18.95
C GLN A 35 -2.50 0.22 -18.80
N ARG A 36 -1.26 -0.01 -19.22
CA ARG A 36 -0.21 1.01 -19.26
C ARG A 36 -0.51 2.18 -20.19
N VAL A 37 -1.12 1.94 -21.33
CA VAL A 37 -1.59 3.01 -22.23
C VAL A 37 -2.69 3.84 -21.54
N ALA A 38 -3.62 3.21 -20.82
CA ALA A 38 -4.65 3.94 -20.05
C ALA A 38 -4.02 4.85 -19.00
N LEU A 39 -3.00 4.36 -18.29
CA LEU A 39 -2.22 5.14 -17.34
C LEU A 39 -1.48 6.30 -18.01
N ALA A 40 -0.76 6.04 -19.12
CA ALA A 40 -0.06 7.08 -19.88
C ALA A 40 -1.01 8.19 -20.36
N ARG A 41 -2.23 7.83 -20.80
CA ARG A 41 -3.26 8.81 -21.15
C ARG A 41 -3.67 9.70 -19.98
N SER A 42 -3.79 9.13 -18.79
CA SER A 42 -4.13 9.89 -17.59
C SER A 42 -3.02 10.87 -17.21
N LEU A 43 -1.76 10.45 -17.29
CA LEU A 43 -0.60 11.30 -17.03
C LEU A 43 -0.46 12.43 -18.07
N ALA A 44 -0.63 12.12 -19.36
CA ALA A 44 -0.52 13.09 -20.45
C ALA A 44 -1.56 14.23 -20.38
N LYS A 45 -2.71 13.98 -19.74
CA LYS A 45 -3.75 15.01 -19.56
C LYS A 45 -3.35 16.13 -18.62
N LYS A 46 -2.34 15.93 -17.75
CA LYS A 46 -1.90 16.89 -16.73
C LYS A 46 -3.10 17.46 -15.95
N ALA A 47 -4.03 16.58 -15.57
CA ALA A 47 -5.25 16.97 -14.86
C ALA A 47 -4.93 17.41 -13.44
N LYS A 48 -5.68 18.36 -12.90
CA LYS A 48 -5.54 18.81 -11.51
C LYS A 48 -5.92 17.73 -10.48
N ILE A 49 -6.74 16.77 -10.87
CA ILE A 49 -7.13 15.61 -10.05
C ILE A 49 -6.93 14.37 -10.89
N LEU A 50 -6.15 13.44 -10.39
CA LEU A 50 -5.89 12.14 -11.01
C LEU A 50 -6.47 11.05 -10.10
N LEU A 51 -7.35 10.24 -10.65
CA LEU A 51 -7.96 9.09 -9.97
C LEU A 51 -7.34 7.82 -10.54
N LEU A 52 -6.68 7.05 -9.70
CA LEU A 52 -6.09 5.76 -10.06
C LEU A 52 -6.67 4.67 -9.15
N ASP A 53 -7.35 3.72 -9.76
CA ASP A 53 -7.97 2.60 -9.08
C ASP A 53 -7.18 1.32 -9.37
N GLU A 54 -6.46 0.82 -8.36
CA GLU A 54 -5.57 -0.35 -8.44
C GLU A 54 -4.66 -0.36 -9.69
N PRO A 55 -3.92 0.72 -10.00
CA PRO A 55 -3.26 0.89 -11.30
C PRO A 55 -2.12 -0.10 -11.55
N LEU A 56 -1.59 -0.75 -10.53
CA LEU A 56 -0.46 -1.69 -10.62
C LEU A 56 -0.89 -3.16 -10.49
N VAL A 57 -2.18 -3.41 -10.30
CA VAL A 57 -2.73 -4.78 -10.29
C VAL A 57 -2.55 -5.43 -11.67
N ASN A 58 -2.28 -6.73 -11.70
CA ASN A 58 -2.04 -7.52 -12.92
C ASN A 58 -0.78 -7.18 -13.73
N LEU A 59 0.15 -6.42 -13.16
CA LEU A 59 1.48 -6.22 -13.72
C LEU A 59 2.45 -7.26 -13.17
N ASP A 60 3.44 -7.63 -13.99
CA ASP A 60 4.57 -8.42 -13.50
C ASP A 60 5.39 -7.65 -12.46
N TYR A 61 6.08 -8.38 -11.59
CA TYR A 61 6.83 -7.81 -10.47
C TYR A 61 7.80 -6.70 -10.89
N LYS A 62 8.61 -6.95 -11.92
CA LYS A 62 9.62 -5.99 -12.37
C LYS A 62 9.01 -4.67 -12.84
N LEU A 63 7.92 -4.76 -13.58
CA LEU A 63 7.22 -3.59 -14.09
C LEU A 63 6.49 -2.84 -12.97
N ARG A 64 5.91 -3.57 -12.01
CA ARG A 64 5.29 -2.97 -10.83
C ARG A 64 6.28 -2.12 -10.05
N GLU A 65 7.48 -2.66 -9.77
CA GLU A 65 8.54 -1.90 -9.11
C GLU A 65 8.96 -0.66 -9.90
N GLN A 66 9.14 -0.78 -11.20
CA GLN A 66 9.49 0.37 -12.05
C GLN A 66 8.41 1.47 -12.00
N LEU A 67 7.13 1.10 -12.06
CA LEU A 67 6.03 2.07 -12.01
C LEU A 67 5.84 2.68 -10.61
N ARG A 68 6.10 1.93 -9.54
CA ARG A 68 6.15 2.48 -8.18
C ARG A 68 7.20 3.59 -8.06
N GLU A 69 8.42 3.32 -8.49
CA GLU A 69 9.52 4.31 -8.52
C GLU A 69 9.12 5.56 -9.31
N GLU A 70 8.52 5.38 -10.50
CA GLU A 70 8.04 6.49 -11.32
C GLU A 70 6.90 7.28 -10.64
N PHE A 71 5.94 6.61 -10.00
CA PHE A 71 4.88 7.30 -9.25
C PHE A 71 5.46 8.08 -8.07
N LYS A 72 6.37 7.48 -7.31
CA LYS A 72 7.06 8.18 -6.24
C LYS A 72 7.74 9.44 -6.78
N ARG A 73 8.48 9.35 -7.88
CA ARG A 73 9.13 10.49 -8.51
C ARG A 73 8.14 11.56 -8.95
N ILE A 74 7.07 11.17 -9.62
CA ILE A 74 6.06 12.11 -10.15
C ILE A 74 5.33 12.85 -9.03
N PHE A 75 4.95 12.15 -7.96
CA PHE A 75 4.05 12.69 -6.93
C PHE A 75 4.75 13.13 -5.65
N SER A 76 5.96 12.62 -5.34
CA SER A 76 6.70 13.03 -4.13
C SER A 76 7.79 14.06 -4.39
N GLU A 77 8.30 14.18 -5.62
CA GLU A 77 9.42 15.06 -5.98
C GLU A 77 8.98 16.37 -6.68
N GLY A 78 7.69 16.70 -6.62
CA GLY A 78 7.19 17.99 -7.10
C GLY A 78 6.95 18.09 -8.61
N PHE A 79 7.01 16.98 -9.36
CA PHE A 79 6.72 16.99 -10.80
C PHE A 79 5.26 17.33 -11.12
N ALA A 80 4.38 17.18 -10.13
CA ALA A 80 2.94 17.41 -10.25
C ALA A 80 2.42 18.28 -9.09
N GLU A 81 3.12 19.37 -8.77
CA GLU A 81 2.80 20.28 -7.64
C GLU A 81 1.33 20.73 -7.58
N ASP A 82 0.70 20.86 -8.76
CA ASP A 82 -0.71 21.27 -8.88
C ASP A 82 -1.69 20.11 -9.03
N THR A 83 -1.24 18.83 -8.89
CA THR A 83 -2.10 17.66 -9.11
C THR A 83 -2.40 16.95 -7.80
N ILE A 84 -3.68 16.77 -7.51
CA ILE A 84 -4.16 15.90 -6.41
C ILE A 84 -4.25 14.46 -6.95
N LEU A 85 -3.49 13.54 -6.37
CA LEU A 85 -3.60 12.12 -6.65
C LEU A 85 -4.55 11.46 -5.64
N ILE A 86 -5.58 10.78 -6.15
CA ILE A 86 -6.40 9.85 -5.39
C ILE A 86 -6.10 8.46 -5.91
N TYR A 87 -5.51 7.62 -5.06
CA TYR A 87 -4.96 6.33 -5.42
C TYR A 87 -5.58 5.24 -4.54
N SER A 88 -6.27 4.28 -5.13
CA SER A 88 -6.74 3.10 -4.40
C SER A 88 -5.78 1.94 -4.61
N THR A 89 -5.51 1.20 -3.56
CA THR A 89 -4.69 -0.02 -3.61
C THR A 89 -5.03 -0.96 -2.46
N THR A 90 -4.79 -2.24 -2.66
CA THR A 90 -4.79 -3.27 -1.61
C THR A 90 -3.37 -3.63 -1.15
N ASP A 91 -2.33 -2.99 -1.70
CA ASP A 91 -0.93 -3.24 -1.37
C ASP A 91 -0.41 -2.21 -0.34
N PRO A 92 -0.12 -2.62 0.92
CA PRO A 92 0.40 -1.71 1.94
C PRO A 92 1.77 -1.09 1.57
N GLN A 93 2.57 -1.76 0.75
CA GLN A 93 3.88 -1.24 0.33
C GLN A 93 3.69 0.00 -0.55
N GLU A 94 2.73 -0.03 -1.49
CA GLU A 94 2.41 1.13 -2.33
C GLU A 94 2.01 2.34 -1.47
N VAL A 95 1.19 2.10 -0.43
CA VAL A 95 0.77 3.15 0.51
C VAL A 95 1.97 3.78 1.23
N MET A 96 2.90 2.95 1.71
CA MET A 96 4.08 3.43 2.43
C MET A 96 5.05 4.20 1.53
N GLU A 97 5.21 3.77 0.29
CA GLU A 97 6.11 4.41 -0.68
C GLU A 97 5.60 5.76 -1.18
N LEU A 98 4.28 5.85 -1.44
CA LEU A 98 3.65 7.12 -1.82
C LEU A 98 3.58 8.12 -0.65
N ASN A 99 3.60 7.63 0.59
CA ASN A 99 3.70 8.42 1.82
C ASN A 99 2.70 9.59 1.92
N GLY A 100 1.47 9.37 1.44
CA GLY A 100 0.40 10.36 1.45
C GLY A 100 -0.52 10.26 2.68
N GLU A 101 -1.61 11.02 2.64
CA GLU A 101 -2.76 10.84 3.53
C GLU A 101 -3.51 9.58 3.14
N VAL A 102 -3.80 8.73 4.11
CA VAL A 102 -4.43 7.41 3.91
C VAL A 102 -5.84 7.41 4.48
N ILE A 103 -6.75 6.79 3.77
CA ILE A 103 -8.09 6.45 4.22
C ILE A 103 -8.21 4.94 4.16
N VAL A 104 -8.22 4.27 5.33
CA VAL A 104 -8.42 2.82 5.41
C VAL A 104 -9.91 2.51 5.34
N LEU A 105 -10.28 1.69 4.37
CA LEU A 105 -11.67 1.29 4.11
C LEU A 105 -11.86 -0.21 4.32
N ASP A 106 -12.98 -0.59 4.93
CA ASP A 106 -13.43 -1.98 5.02
C ASP A 106 -14.95 -2.03 4.99
N GLU A 107 -15.53 -2.92 4.20
CA GLU A 107 -16.97 -3.06 4.01
C GLU A 107 -17.71 -1.72 3.77
N GLY A 108 -17.11 -0.82 2.99
CA GLY A 108 -17.69 0.49 2.67
C GLY A 108 -17.65 1.51 3.82
N LYS A 109 -16.92 1.22 4.91
CA LYS A 109 -16.76 2.11 6.07
C LYS A 109 -15.33 2.60 6.19
N VAL A 110 -15.17 3.86 6.62
CA VAL A 110 -13.87 4.41 6.97
C VAL A 110 -13.49 3.91 8.36
N LEU A 111 -12.40 3.15 8.46
CA LEU A 111 -11.87 2.64 9.73
C LEU A 111 -10.90 3.62 10.39
N GLN A 112 -10.01 4.21 9.60
CA GLN A 112 -9.01 5.16 10.09
C GLN A 112 -8.56 6.07 8.95
N THR A 113 -8.17 7.30 9.30
CA THR A 113 -7.52 8.26 8.39
C THR A 113 -6.28 8.83 9.04
N GLY A 114 -5.28 9.18 8.24
CA GLY A 114 -4.05 9.82 8.70
C GLY A 114 -2.86 9.53 7.78
N PRO A 115 -1.67 10.07 8.08
CA PRO A 115 -0.45 9.77 7.35
C PRO A 115 -0.13 8.27 7.32
N ALA A 116 0.41 7.76 6.21
CA ALA A 116 0.72 6.34 6.02
C ALA A 116 1.50 5.74 7.19
N LYS A 117 2.55 6.42 7.64
CA LYS A 117 3.38 6.01 8.77
C LYS A 117 2.56 5.86 10.07
N GLN A 118 1.67 6.80 10.35
CA GLN A 118 0.83 6.76 11.56
C GLN A 118 -0.16 5.58 11.52
N ILE A 119 -0.75 5.30 10.35
CA ILE A 119 -1.65 4.16 10.16
C ILE A 119 -0.91 2.85 10.47
N PHE A 120 0.31 2.70 9.93
CA PHE A 120 1.14 1.51 10.13
C PHE A 120 1.60 1.36 11.59
N GLU A 121 2.14 2.43 12.21
CA GLU A 121 2.69 2.37 13.57
C GLU A 121 1.61 2.29 14.65
N ASN A 122 0.49 2.98 14.46
CA ASN A 122 -0.58 3.16 15.45
C ASN A 122 -1.97 2.81 14.88
N PRO A 123 -2.21 1.57 14.47
CA PRO A 123 -3.52 1.15 13.98
C PRO A 123 -4.56 1.23 15.10
N LYS A 124 -5.74 1.80 14.82
CA LYS A 124 -6.83 1.97 15.80
C LYS A 124 -7.44 0.66 16.27
N ASN A 125 -7.39 -0.36 15.44
CA ASN A 125 -7.92 -1.67 15.76
C ASN A 125 -7.18 -2.76 14.95
N LEU A 126 -7.49 -4.01 15.26
CA LEU A 126 -6.86 -5.17 14.65
C LEU A 126 -7.08 -5.22 13.13
N LYS A 127 -8.28 -4.84 12.66
CA LYS A 127 -8.60 -4.84 11.22
C LYS A 127 -7.74 -3.84 10.44
N VAL A 128 -7.52 -2.65 10.97
CA VAL A 128 -6.58 -1.68 10.37
C VAL A 128 -5.17 -2.26 10.35
N ALA A 129 -4.74 -2.90 11.44
CA ALA A 129 -3.43 -3.53 11.51
C ALA A 129 -3.26 -4.67 10.50
N GLU A 130 -4.29 -5.48 10.26
CA GLU A 130 -4.29 -6.52 9.22
C GLU A 130 -4.13 -5.91 7.81
N ILE A 131 -4.94 -4.90 7.50
CA ILE A 131 -4.96 -4.26 6.18
C ILE A 131 -3.64 -3.53 5.88
N SER A 132 -3.01 -2.92 6.90
CA SER A 132 -1.84 -2.05 6.72
C SER A 132 -0.50 -2.77 6.83
N ASN A 133 -0.45 -4.08 7.05
CA ASN A 133 0.80 -4.83 7.19
C ASN A 133 1.04 -5.82 6.05
N ASP A 134 2.30 -5.85 5.56
CA ASP A 134 2.82 -6.85 4.65
C ASP A 134 4.22 -7.28 5.15
N PRO A 135 4.44 -8.57 5.49
CA PRO A 135 3.44 -9.64 5.54
C PRO A 135 2.33 -9.39 6.58
N PRO A 136 1.17 -10.07 6.42
CA PRO A 136 0.03 -9.90 7.34
C PRO A 136 0.42 -10.13 8.80
N MET A 137 -0.25 -9.42 9.69
CA MET A 137 -0.03 -9.53 11.14
C MET A 137 -0.45 -10.92 11.63
N ASN A 138 0.39 -11.54 12.48
CA ASN A 138 0.02 -12.77 13.19
C ASN A 138 -0.95 -12.44 14.31
N ILE A 139 -2.13 -13.06 14.30
CA ILE A 139 -3.16 -12.85 15.31
C ILE A 139 -3.28 -14.08 16.19
N ILE A 140 -3.11 -13.89 17.48
CA ILE A 140 -3.30 -14.93 18.49
C ILE A 140 -4.42 -14.52 19.45
N ASN A 141 -5.29 -15.46 19.76
CA ASN A 141 -6.36 -15.28 20.75
C ASN A 141 -5.99 -15.99 22.05
N GLY A 142 -6.14 -15.30 23.17
CA GLY A 142 -5.79 -15.89 24.44
C GLY A 142 -6.48 -15.25 25.63
N LEU A 143 -6.56 -16.02 26.71
CA LEU A 143 -7.08 -15.55 28.01
C LEU A 143 -5.95 -14.90 28.81
N LYS A 144 -6.08 -13.60 29.03
CA LYS A 144 -5.18 -12.89 29.95
C LYS A 144 -5.54 -13.22 31.41
N THR A 145 -4.53 -13.63 32.15
CA THR A 145 -4.60 -13.85 33.60
C THR A 145 -3.38 -13.22 34.27
N ASN A 146 -3.59 -12.16 35.04
CA ASN A 146 -2.52 -11.40 35.70
C ASN A 146 -1.47 -10.87 34.71
N GLU A 147 -0.23 -11.35 34.77
CA GLU A 147 0.89 -10.93 33.92
C GLU A 147 1.10 -11.81 32.68
N LYS A 148 0.19 -12.75 32.42
CA LYS A 148 0.33 -13.76 31.38
C LYS A 148 -0.87 -13.81 30.45
N ILE A 149 -0.62 -14.27 29.24
CA ILE A 149 -1.66 -14.71 28.31
C ILE A 149 -1.53 -16.23 28.10
N ASN A 150 -2.66 -16.93 28.17
CA ASN A 150 -2.74 -18.35 27.89
C ASN A 150 -3.31 -18.56 26.49
N VAL A 151 -2.52 -19.18 25.63
CA VAL A 151 -2.83 -19.47 24.22
C VAL A 151 -2.61 -20.96 24.02
N GLU A 152 -3.67 -21.71 23.70
CA GLU A 152 -3.60 -23.14 23.38
C GLU A 152 -2.74 -23.99 24.33
N GLY A 153 -2.79 -23.68 25.63
CA GLY A 153 -2.04 -24.41 26.66
C GLY A 153 -0.64 -23.85 26.94
N MET A 154 -0.16 -22.92 26.18
CA MET A 154 1.08 -22.18 26.46
C MET A 154 0.80 -20.92 27.26
N SER A 155 1.68 -20.58 28.18
CA SER A 155 1.58 -19.39 29.04
C SER A 155 2.72 -18.44 28.71
N ILE A 156 2.39 -17.29 28.10
CA ILE A 156 3.36 -16.29 27.63
C ILE A 156 3.30 -15.08 28.56
N ASN A 157 4.45 -14.57 28.98
CA ASN A 157 4.53 -13.35 29.79
C ASN A 157 4.16 -12.13 28.94
N LEU A 158 3.34 -11.24 29.51
CA LEU A 158 2.95 -10.00 28.84
C LEU A 158 3.99 -8.89 29.06
N PRO A 159 4.21 -8.03 28.05
CA PRO A 159 4.97 -6.81 28.23
C PRO A 159 4.32 -5.90 29.29
N LYS A 160 5.13 -5.11 30.01
CA LYS A 160 4.70 -4.28 31.14
C LYS A 160 3.52 -3.35 30.83
N ASN A 161 3.41 -2.83 29.62
CA ASN A 161 2.31 -1.99 29.17
C ASN A 161 0.97 -2.72 29.06
N LEU A 162 0.96 -4.04 28.87
CA LEU A 162 -0.24 -4.86 28.72
C LEU A 162 -0.67 -5.54 30.06
N ILE A 163 0.18 -5.52 31.07
CA ILE A 163 -0.16 -6.10 32.41
C ILE A 163 -1.38 -5.42 33.02
N LYS A 164 -1.56 -4.12 32.78
CA LYS A 164 -2.66 -3.31 33.34
C LYS A 164 -4.04 -3.61 32.74
N LEU A 165 -4.10 -4.36 31.65
CA LEU A 165 -5.37 -4.76 31.06
C LEU A 165 -6.15 -5.68 32.03
N GLU A 166 -7.46 -5.69 31.94
CA GLU A 166 -8.31 -6.60 32.71
C GLU A 166 -8.09 -8.07 32.32
N ASN A 167 -8.43 -8.99 33.24
CA ASN A 167 -8.34 -10.42 32.97
C ASN A 167 -9.54 -10.87 32.14
N GLN A 168 -9.35 -11.04 30.86
CA GLN A 168 -10.37 -11.48 29.90
C GLN A 168 -9.72 -12.01 28.60
N ASN A 169 -10.54 -12.45 27.66
CA ASN A 169 -10.05 -12.85 26.33
C ASN A 169 -9.65 -11.62 25.50
N TYR A 170 -8.50 -11.72 24.85
CA TYR A 170 -7.99 -10.72 23.92
C TYR A 170 -7.52 -11.36 22.63
N SER A 171 -7.57 -10.60 21.55
CA SER A 171 -6.83 -10.87 20.33
C SER A 171 -5.58 -10.00 20.30
N PHE A 172 -4.41 -10.61 20.15
CA PHE A 172 -3.12 -9.95 20.09
C PHE A 172 -2.57 -10.04 18.69
N GLY A 173 -2.18 -8.89 18.13
CA GLY A 173 -1.49 -8.82 16.85
C GLY A 173 0.02 -8.71 17.07
N ILE A 174 0.79 -9.56 16.39
CA ILE A 174 2.25 -9.53 16.39
C ILE A 174 2.73 -9.39 14.96
N ARG A 175 3.51 -8.35 14.68
CA ARG A 175 4.11 -8.17 13.36
C ARG A 175 5.12 -9.29 13.07
N ALA A 176 5.14 -9.80 11.84
CA ALA A 176 6.09 -10.83 11.45
C ALA A 176 7.55 -10.39 11.64
N SER A 177 7.85 -9.10 11.44
CA SER A 177 9.17 -8.51 11.65
C SER A 177 9.64 -8.47 13.11
N GLU A 178 8.71 -8.62 14.08
CA GLU A 178 9.02 -8.62 15.51
C GLU A 178 9.25 -10.02 16.07
N ILE A 179 8.95 -11.06 15.28
CA ILE A 179 9.19 -12.45 15.67
C ILE A 179 10.66 -12.78 15.43
N LYS A 180 11.34 -13.22 16.48
CA LYS A 180 12.74 -13.65 16.44
C LYS A 180 12.86 -15.09 16.87
N LEU A 181 13.69 -15.86 16.18
CA LEU A 181 14.10 -17.18 16.67
C LEU A 181 15.11 -16.99 17.79
N SER A 182 14.89 -17.69 18.91
CA SER A 182 15.79 -17.70 20.06
C SER A 182 16.05 -19.14 20.48
N ASP A 183 17.30 -19.46 20.78
CA ASP A 183 17.70 -20.79 21.28
C ASP A 183 17.29 -20.98 22.77
N SER A 184 16.89 -19.90 23.46
CA SER A 184 16.56 -19.92 24.89
C SER A 184 15.07 -19.99 25.20
N GLY A 185 14.19 -19.87 24.23
CA GLY A 185 12.73 -20.03 24.40
C GLY A 185 12.08 -18.99 25.34
N ASP A 186 12.61 -17.76 25.37
CA ASP A 186 12.05 -16.62 26.12
C ASP A 186 11.05 -15.80 25.28
#